data_b773fcd2cdf0d398293caa9f1e667cdc
#
_entry.id   b773fcd2cdf0d398293caa9f1e667cdc
#
_cell.length_a   1.000
_cell.length_b   1.000
_cell.length_c   1.000
_cell.angle_alpha   90.00
_cell.angle_beta   90.00
_cell.angle_gamma   90.00
#
_symmetry.space_group_name_H-M   'P 1'
#
loop_
_entity.id
_entity.type
_entity.pdbx_description
1 polymer ?
#
loop_
_entity_poly.entity_id
_entity_poly.type
_entity_poly.pdbx_seq_one_letter_code
_entity_poly.pdbx_strand_id
1 'polypeptide(L)'
;MSLAASLRTPAAGEQKRRRADRVAILLMRAAAAVAVAPLIALMIFVTLKAIPWLGITLFLNNPLDKEPGIQNAIVGSMQLSVAALLASAPIGIVAGIYLSEYAPRRVASAGELLIDIMLGVPSIIAGLFAYLVLVPVLGFSGWAAIVALSILMIPVLMRTTQEVLRLVPQGVKEASLALGIPVWKTTLFVTCRTAFSGILTGLVLAFSRGLGETAPLILTARGTNAANFLDFGTTMNAMPIVIFQYSNAADSRSIGQAWATALILLSIALVLNVAVRGRSITSKVA
;
A
#
# COMPACT_ATOMS: atom_id res chain seq x y z
N MET A 1 49.80 16.69 -39.97
CA MET A 1 49.87 15.80 -38.79
C MET A 1 49.37 16.58 -37.61
N SER A 2 48.36 16.40 -37.02
CA SER A 2 47.09 15.79 -37.03
C SER A 2 46.40 16.23 -35.74
N LEU A 3 45.52 17.20 -35.85
CA LEU A 3 44.63 17.65 -34.73
C LEU A 3 43.81 16.46 -34.15
N ALA A 4 43.72 15.36 -34.88
CA ALA A 4 42.98 14.18 -34.47
C ALA A 4 43.68 13.29 -33.43
N ALA A 5 44.97 13.46 -33.20
CA ALA A 5 45.74 12.67 -32.22
C ALA A 5 45.69 13.25 -30.82
N SER A 6 45.44 14.59 -30.65
CA SER A 6 45.34 15.25 -29.34
C SER A 6 44.01 15.00 -28.61
N LEU A 7 42.99 14.45 -29.32
CA LEU A 7 41.66 14.16 -28.73
C LEU A 7 41.53 12.76 -28.10
N ARG A 8 42.60 11.93 -28.14
CA ARG A 8 42.53 10.53 -27.69
C ARG A 8 43.24 10.20 -26.36
N THR A 9 43.97 11.13 -25.79
CA THR A 9 44.52 10.88 -24.46
C THR A 9 43.61 11.47 -23.39
N PRO A 10 42.93 10.64 -22.60
CA PRO A 10 42.12 11.17 -21.51
C PRO A 10 43.05 11.89 -20.54
N ALA A 11 42.80 13.18 -20.32
CA ALA A 11 43.58 13.97 -19.36
C ALA A 11 43.59 13.23 -18.01
N ALA A 12 44.72 13.29 -17.29
CA ALA A 12 44.90 12.55 -16.02
C ALA A 12 43.76 12.78 -15.00
N GLY A 13 43.04 13.91 -15.09
CA GLY A 13 41.83 14.22 -14.33
C GLY A 13 40.60 13.40 -14.74
N GLU A 14 40.49 13.00 -16.00
CA GLU A 14 39.37 12.25 -16.50
C GLU A 14 39.39 10.79 -16.04
N GLN A 15 40.54 10.18 -15.98
CA GLN A 15 40.70 8.82 -15.44
C GLN A 15 40.38 8.76 -13.94
N LYS A 16 40.78 9.80 -13.16
CA LYS A 16 40.42 9.90 -11.74
C LYS A 16 38.93 10.07 -11.53
N ARG A 17 38.25 10.87 -12.36
CA ARG A 17 36.78 11.04 -12.34
C ARG A 17 36.09 9.73 -12.69
N ARG A 18 36.50 9.03 -13.76
CA ARG A 18 35.91 7.73 -14.16
C ARG A 18 36.11 6.63 -13.12
N ARG A 19 37.23 6.65 -12.36
CA ARG A 19 37.44 5.73 -11.22
C ARG A 19 36.51 6.09 -10.06
N ALA A 20 36.39 7.36 -9.70
CA ALA A 20 35.48 7.83 -8.68
C ALA A 20 34.01 7.46 -9.03
N ASP A 21 33.59 7.66 -10.28
CA ASP A 21 32.25 7.27 -10.75
C ASP A 21 32.02 5.77 -10.63
N ARG A 22 33.01 4.94 -11.01
CA ARG A 22 32.88 3.47 -10.86
C ARG A 22 32.78 3.05 -9.40
N VAL A 23 33.57 3.64 -8.53
CA VAL A 23 33.51 3.38 -7.07
C VAL A 23 32.15 3.82 -6.53
N ALA A 24 31.67 5.01 -6.89
CA ALA A 24 30.37 5.50 -6.48
C ALA A 24 29.23 4.57 -6.95
N ILE A 25 29.25 4.15 -8.23
CA ILE A 25 28.26 3.19 -8.76
C ILE A 25 28.34 1.85 -8.03
N LEU A 26 29.55 1.35 -7.74
CA LEU A 26 29.74 0.09 -7.01
C LEU A 26 29.16 0.21 -5.58
N LEU A 27 29.46 1.30 -4.88
CA LEU A 27 28.93 1.56 -3.53
C LEU A 27 27.41 1.67 -3.55
N MET A 28 26.81 2.38 -4.54
CA MET A 28 25.35 2.47 -4.69
C MET A 28 24.74 1.09 -4.95
N ARG A 29 25.35 0.27 -5.80
CA ARG A 29 24.88 -1.11 -6.07
C ARG A 29 25.00 -1.99 -4.82
N ALA A 30 26.12 -1.89 -4.10
CA ALA A 30 26.31 -2.63 -2.85
C ALA A 30 25.28 -2.21 -1.79
N ALA A 31 25.05 -0.91 -1.62
CA ALA A 31 24.03 -0.40 -0.71
C ALA A 31 22.63 -0.89 -1.09
N ALA A 32 22.27 -0.87 -2.39
CA ALA A 32 21.02 -1.42 -2.87
C ALA A 32 20.90 -2.93 -2.61
N ALA A 33 21.97 -3.69 -2.85
CA ALA A 33 21.99 -5.13 -2.56
C ALA A 33 21.81 -5.42 -1.06
N VAL A 34 22.51 -4.68 -0.20
CA VAL A 34 22.37 -4.79 1.27
C VAL A 34 20.96 -4.44 1.73
N ALA A 35 20.31 -3.43 1.12
CA ALA A 35 18.94 -3.05 1.45
C ALA A 35 17.91 -4.12 1.01
N VAL A 36 18.15 -4.81 -0.11
CA VAL A 36 17.23 -5.83 -0.67
C VAL A 36 17.46 -7.21 -0.08
N ALA A 37 18.69 -7.53 0.32
CA ALA A 37 19.05 -8.86 0.83
C ALA A 37 18.18 -9.34 2.01
N PRO A 38 17.87 -8.54 3.05
CA PRO A 38 16.99 -8.96 4.13
C PRO A 38 15.57 -9.30 3.66
N LEU A 39 15.05 -8.55 2.67
CA LEU A 39 13.73 -8.82 2.11
C LEU A 39 13.69 -10.17 1.37
N ILE A 40 14.71 -10.45 0.56
CA ILE A 40 14.84 -11.74 -0.13
C ILE A 40 15.01 -12.87 0.89
N ALA A 41 15.86 -12.68 1.90
CA ALA A 41 16.06 -13.67 2.95
C ALA A 41 14.76 -13.97 3.71
N LEU A 42 13.99 -12.93 4.06
CA LEU A 42 12.67 -13.07 4.68
C LEU A 42 11.71 -13.86 3.79
N MET A 43 11.65 -13.53 2.50
CA MET A 43 10.78 -14.22 1.54
C MET A 43 11.13 -15.71 1.45
N ILE A 44 12.41 -16.03 1.33
CA ILE A 44 12.89 -17.43 1.29
C ILE A 44 12.54 -18.13 2.60
N PHE A 45 12.81 -17.51 3.74
CA PHE A 45 12.56 -18.08 5.06
C PHE A 45 11.07 -18.39 5.28
N VAL A 46 10.19 -17.42 4.99
CA VAL A 46 8.73 -17.59 5.11
C VAL A 46 8.26 -18.70 4.17
N THR A 47 8.76 -18.74 2.93
CA THR A 47 8.40 -19.77 1.96
C THR A 47 8.77 -21.15 2.43
N LEU A 48 10.00 -21.35 2.90
CA LEU A 48 10.47 -22.66 3.41
C LEU A 48 9.65 -23.14 4.62
N LYS A 49 9.24 -22.23 5.50
CA LYS A 49 8.40 -22.56 6.67
C LYS A 49 6.94 -22.82 6.30
N ALA A 50 6.43 -22.17 5.26
CA ALA A 50 5.03 -22.24 4.84
C ALA A 50 4.72 -23.48 3.97
N ILE A 51 5.65 -23.89 3.06
CA ILE A 51 5.43 -24.97 2.08
C ILE A 51 4.82 -26.24 2.69
N PRO A 52 5.27 -26.78 3.85
CA PRO A 52 4.69 -28.00 4.40
C PRO A 52 3.22 -27.88 4.80
N TRP A 53 2.72 -26.66 4.97
CA TRP A 53 1.39 -26.34 5.47
C TRP A 53 0.44 -25.82 4.38
N LEU A 54 0.92 -25.67 3.15
CA LEU A 54 0.11 -25.26 2.00
C LEU A 54 -0.66 -26.47 1.47
N GLY A 55 -1.90 -26.63 1.92
CA GLY A 55 -2.85 -27.61 1.40
C GLY A 55 -4.11 -26.95 0.88
N ILE A 56 -4.89 -27.63 0.04
CA ILE A 56 -6.16 -27.09 -0.45
C ILE A 56 -7.15 -26.84 0.69
N THR A 57 -7.13 -27.65 1.72
CA THR A 57 -7.95 -27.53 2.93
C THR A 57 -7.69 -26.24 3.69
N LEU A 58 -6.46 -25.71 3.63
CA LEU A 58 -6.13 -24.43 4.24
C LEU A 58 -6.97 -23.28 3.65
N PHE A 59 -7.23 -23.30 2.34
CA PHE A 59 -7.96 -22.26 1.62
C PHE A 59 -9.48 -22.42 1.67
N LEU A 60 -9.98 -23.67 1.74
CA LEU A 60 -11.39 -23.97 1.59
C LEU A 60 -12.11 -24.19 2.91
N ASN A 61 -11.36 -24.52 3.98
CA ASN A 61 -11.94 -24.84 5.27
C ASN A 61 -11.86 -23.65 6.23
N ASN A 62 -12.78 -23.62 7.16
CA ASN A 62 -12.78 -22.67 8.29
C ASN A 62 -12.04 -23.28 9.52
N PRO A 63 -11.69 -22.45 10.51
CA PRO A 63 -10.98 -22.93 11.71
C PRO A 63 -11.72 -24.01 12.51
N LEU A 64 -13.07 -24.09 12.40
CA LEU A 64 -13.91 -25.04 13.14
C LEU A 64 -14.19 -26.33 12.36
N ASP A 65 -13.71 -26.46 11.14
CA ASP A 65 -13.89 -27.68 10.35
C ASP A 65 -12.99 -28.82 10.86
N LYS A 66 -13.29 -30.07 10.45
CA LYS A 66 -12.50 -31.26 10.83
C LYS A 66 -11.02 -31.11 10.49
N GLU A 67 -10.75 -30.52 9.34
CA GLU A 67 -9.41 -30.07 8.95
C GLU A 67 -9.39 -28.54 8.96
N PRO A 68 -8.93 -27.92 10.06
CA PRO A 68 -8.95 -26.48 10.19
C PRO A 68 -8.19 -25.76 9.08
N GLY A 69 -8.82 -24.73 8.53
CA GLY A 69 -8.24 -23.83 7.52
C GLY A 69 -8.35 -22.35 7.93
N ILE A 70 -8.14 -21.45 6.98
CA ILE A 70 -8.14 -20.00 7.19
C ILE A 70 -9.04 -19.27 6.22
N GLN A 71 -10.03 -19.94 5.61
CA GLN A 71 -10.91 -19.34 4.61
C GLN A 71 -11.57 -18.06 5.12
N ASN A 72 -12.11 -18.09 6.34
CA ASN A 72 -12.73 -16.93 6.97
C ASN A 72 -11.79 -15.72 7.09
N ALA A 73 -10.51 -15.95 7.33
CA ALA A 73 -9.51 -14.90 7.43
C ALA A 73 -9.12 -14.32 6.07
N ILE A 74 -9.02 -15.17 5.03
CA ILE A 74 -8.75 -14.72 3.66
C ILE A 74 -9.90 -13.84 3.17
N VAL A 75 -11.14 -14.35 3.27
CA VAL A 75 -12.34 -13.64 2.84
C VAL A 75 -12.53 -12.37 3.67
N GLY A 76 -12.38 -12.46 4.99
CA GLY A 76 -12.53 -11.29 5.87
C GLY A 76 -11.51 -10.19 5.60
N SER A 77 -10.23 -10.54 5.35
CA SER A 77 -9.23 -9.54 4.95
C SER A 77 -9.63 -8.80 3.67
N MET A 78 -10.11 -9.54 2.66
CA MET A 78 -10.56 -8.94 1.40
C MET A 78 -11.77 -8.03 1.62
N GLN A 79 -12.79 -8.50 2.36
CA GLN A 79 -14.00 -7.74 2.64
C GLN A 79 -13.71 -6.46 3.42
N LEU A 80 -12.94 -6.54 4.51
CA LEU A 80 -12.59 -5.39 5.35
C LEU A 80 -11.76 -4.37 4.56
N SER A 81 -10.75 -4.83 3.80
CA SER A 81 -9.88 -3.95 3.04
C SER A 81 -10.60 -3.29 1.86
N VAL A 82 -11.47 -4.02 1.14
CA VAL A 82 -12.28 -3.45 0.06
C VAL A 82 -13.29 -2.45 0.61
N ALA A 83 -14.00 -2.78 1.68
CA ALA A 83 -14.96 -1.87 2.28
C ALA A 83 -14.28 -0.59 2.81
N ALA A 84 -13.13 -0.72 3.47
CA ALA A 84 -12.33 0.42 3.91
C ALA A 84 -11.82 1.27 2.74
N LEU A 85 -11.39 0.64 1.64
CA LEU A 85 -10.99 1.35 0.44
C LEU A 85 -12.16 2.13 -0.18
N LEU A 86 -13.34 1.50 -0.30
CA LEU A 86 -14.54 2.15 -0.83
C LEU A 86 -14.99 3.34 0.03
N ALA A 87 -14.82 3.27 1.34
CA ALA A 87 -15.11 4.37 2.26
C ALA A 87 -14.05 5.47 2.19
N SER A 88 -12.76 5.13 2.09
CA SER A 88 -11.66 6.08 2.13
C SER A 88 -11.35 6.73 0.79
N ALA A 89 -11.57 6.02 -0.34
CA ALA A 89 -11.18 6.48 -1.68
C ALA A 89 -11.86 7.79 -2.09
N PRO A 90 -13.19 7.96 -1.97
CA PRO A 90 -13.82 9.22 -2.34
C PRO A 90 -13.29 10.39 -1.49
N ILE A 91 -13.11 10.19 -0.19
CA ILE A 91 -12.62 11.21 0.73
C ILE A 91 -11.17 11.59 0.38
N GLY A 92 -10.28 10.59 0.28
CA GLY A 92 -8.86 10.80 0.03
C GLY A 92 -8.58 11.40 -1.36
N ILE A 93 -9.27 10.91 -2.39
CA ILE A 93 -9.09 11.41 -3.76
C ILE A 93 -9.62 12.84 -3.89
N VAL A 94 -10.84 13.12 -3.42
CA VAL A 94 -11.42 14.47 -3.50
C VAL A 94 -10.60 15.47 -2.71
N ALA A 95 -10.18 15.13 -1.50
CA ALA A 95 -9.31 15.99 -0.70
C ALA A 95 -7.94 16.21 -1.37
N GLY A 96 -7.34 15.17 -1.96
CA GLY A 96 -6.10 15.28 -2.73
C GLY A 96 -6.23 16.19 -3.95
N ILE A 97 -7.33 16.07 -4.70
CA ILE A 97 -7.65 16.98 -5.82
C ILE A 97 -7.81 18.41 -5.34
N TYR A 98 -8.57 18.62 -4.27
CA TYR A 98 -8.78 19.96 -3.71
C TYR A 98 -7.46 20.61 -3.32
N LEU A 99 -6.59 19.89 -2.59
CA LEU A 99 -5.30 20.41 -2.14
C LEU A 99 -4.33 20.69 -3.30
N SER A 100 -4.42 19.91 -4.40
CA SER A 100 -3.57 20.11 -5.58
C SER A 100 -4.03 21.25 -6.49
N GLU A 101 -5.34 21.36 -6.76
CA GLU A 101 -5.86 22.18 -7.87
C GLU A 101 -6.61 23.43 -7.41
N TYR A 102 -7.18 23.46 -6.20
CA TYR A 102 -8.08 24.52 -5.76
C TYR A 102 -7.63 25.26 -4.50
N ALA A 103 -6.88 24.60 -3.63
CA ALA A 103 -6.57 25.15 -2.33
C ALA A 103 -5.63 26.36 -2.43
N PRO A 104 -5.92 27.46 -1.74
CA PRO A 104 -4.97 28.57 -1.62
C PRO A 104 -3.71 28.08 -0.88
N ARG A 105 -2.56 28.70 -1.17
CA ARG A 105 -1.24 28.25 -0.71
C ARG A 105 -1.17 27.92 0.79
N ARG A 106 -1.85 28.71 1.64
CA ARG A 106 -1.88 28.49 3.09
C ARG A 106 -2.63 27.22 3.46
N VAL A 107 -3.77 26.96 2.81
CA VAL A 107 -4.59 25.74 3.05
C VAL A 107 -3.86 24.52 2.49
N ALA A 108 -3.25 24.63 1.31
CA ALA A 108 -2.45 23.54 0.74
C ALA A 108 -1.28 23.15 1.67
N SER A 109 -0.51 24.12 2.18
CA SER A 109 0.59 23.83 3.12
C SER A 109 0.11 23.24 4.45
N ALA A 110 -1.01 23.72 4.98
CA ALA A 110 -1.60 23.15 6.19
C ALA A 110 -2.12 21.71 5.96
N GLY A 111 -2.72 21.47 4.78
CA GLY A 111 -3.17 20.14 4.37
C GLY A 111 -2.01 19.15 4.20
N GLU A 112 -0.90 19.59 3.60
CA GLU A 112 0.33 18.78 3.48
C GLU A 112 0.89 18.40 4.85
N LEU A 113 0.97 19.35 5.77
CA LEU A 113 1.41 19.09 7.13
C LEU A 113 0.49 18.09 7.84
N LEU A 114 -0.83 18.24 7.68
CA LEU A 114 -1.79 17.29 8.24
C LEU A 114 -1.62 15.88 7.68
N ILE A 115 -1.45 15.75 6.35
CA ILE A 115 -1.18 14.46 5.69
C ILE A 115 0.10 13.85 6.26
N ASP A 116 1.18 14.62 6.38
CA ASP A 116 2.47 14.13 6.87
C ASP A 116 2.38 13.67 8.34
N ILE A 117 1.66 14.42 9.18
CA ILE A 117 1.36 14.01 10.57
C ILE A 117 0.58 12.68 10.57
N MET A 118 -0.50 12.56 9.80
CA MET A 118 -1.33 11.35 9.77
C MET A 118 -0.54 10.13 9.25
N LEU A 119 0.34 10.30 8.27
CA LEU A 119 1.21 9.24 7.78
C LEU A 119 2.26 8.81 8.80
N GLY A 120 2.69 9.73 9.68
CA GLY A 120 3.66 9.48 10.76
C GLY A 120 3.05 8.83 12.01
N VAL A 121 1.72 8.84 12.17
CA VAL A 121 1.05 8.22 13.33
C VAL A 121 1.21 6.70 13.27
N PRO A 122 1.70 6.05 14.36
CA PRO A 122 1.70 4.61 14.46
C PRO A 122 0.29 4.02 14.30
N SER A 123 0.15 2.96 13.50
CA SER A 123 -1.16 2.38 13.17
C SER A 123 -1.94 1.89 14.41
N ILE A 124 -1.22 1.49 15.46
CA ILE A 124 -1.84 1.09 16.73
C ILE A 124 -2.60 2.24 17.40
N ILE A 125 -2.13 3.49 17.26
CA ILE A 125 -2.82 4.66 17.82
C ILE A 125 -4.13 4.92 17.08
N ALA A 126 -4.13 4.79 15.74
CA ALA A 126 -5.37 4.88 14.95
C ALA A 126 -6.36 3.78 15.33
N GLY A 127 -5.86 2.55 15.56
CA GLY A 127 -6.67 1.44 16.06
C GLY A 127 -7.22 1.68 17.46
N LEU A 128 -6.40 2.21 18.37
CA LEU A 128 -6.82 2.55 19.72
C LEU A 128 -7.89 3.68 19.74
N PHE A 129 -7.71 4.68 18.91
CA PHE A 129 -8.71 5.74 18.73
C PHE A 129 -10.05 5.16 18.27
N ALA A 130 -10.03 4.35 17.21
CA ALA A 130 -11.23 3.68 16.71
C ALA A 130 -11.85 2.76 17.76
N TYR A 131 -11.05 2.03 18.53
CA TYR A 131 -11.49 1.23 19.65
C TYR A 131 -12.24 2.06 20.71
N LEU A 132 -11.64 3.15 21.18
CA LEU A 132 -12.23 3.99 22.25
C LEU A 132 -13.51 4.67 21.80
N VAL A 133 -13.63 5.05 20.54
CA VAL A 133 -14.78 5.81 20.02
C VAL A 133 -15.89 4.89 19.51
N LEU A 134 -15.54 3.81 18.80
CA LEU A 134 -16.51 3.01 18.05
C LEU A 134 -16.93 1.72 18.79
N VAL A 135 -15.99 1.04 19.45
CA VAL A 135 -16.30 -0.25 20.10
C VAL A 135 -17.31 -0.11 21.25
N PRO A 136 -17.33 0.97 22.06
CA PRO A 136 -18.39 1.16 23.07
C PRO A 136 -19.80 1.26 22.47
N VAL A 137 -19.93 1.72 21.21
CA VAL A 137 -21.23 1.93 20.54
C VAL A 137 -21.59 0.75 19.62
N LEU A 138 -20.63 0.26 18.84
CA LEU A 138 -20.85 -0.76 17.80
C LEU A 138 -20.44 -2.17 18.24
N GLY A 139 -19.79 -2.31 19.39
CA GLY A 139 -19.11 -3.55 19.76
C GLY A 139 -17.85 -3.82 18.91
N PHE A 140 -17.19 -4.95 19.16
CA PHE A 140 -16.17 -5.47 18.26
C PHE A 140 -16.85 -5.91 16.97
N SER A 141 -16.52 -5.27 15.86
CA SER A 141 -17.25 -5.47 14.59
C SER A 141 -16.43 -5.12 13.38
N GLY A 142 -16.85 -5.64 12.23
CA GLY A 142 -16.30 -5.27 10.94
C GLY A 142 -16.44 -3.77 10.65
N TRP A 143 -17.53 -3.13 11.06
CA TRP A 143 -17.72 -1.67 10.91
C TRP A 143 -16.67 -0.86 11.63
N ALA A 144 -16.35 -1.21 12.88
CA ALA A 144 -15.30 -0.54 13.63
C ALA A 144 -13.93 -0.73 12.96
N ALA A 145 -13.68 -1.93 12.41
CA ALA A 145 -12.46 -2.24 11.67
C ALA A 145 -12.35 -1.46 10.36
N ILE A 146 -13.45 -1.34 9.59
CA ILE A 146 -13.50 -0.58 8.35
C ILE A 146 -13.14 0.90 8.60
N VAL A 147 -13.70 1.50 9.63
CA VAL A 147 -13.38 2.90 9.97
C VAL A 147 -11.92 3.04 10.41
N ALA A 148 -11.40 2.12 11.23
CA ALA A 148 -10.02 2.12 11.66
C ALA A 148 -9.03 2.03 10.47
N LEU A 149 -9.29 1.14 9.51
CA LEU A 149 -8.51 1.02 8.29
C LEU A 149 -8.65 2.26 7.40
N SER A 150 -9.86 2.83 7.29
CA SER A 150 -10.11 4.03 6.48
C SER A 150 -9.30 5.23 6.96
N ILE A 151 -9.18 5.42 8.26
CA ILE A 151 -8.35 6.49 8.87
C ILE A 151 -6.89 6.38 8.38
N LEU A 152 -6.36 5.18 8.21
CA LEU A 152 -5.00 4.95 7.73
C LEU A 152 -4.86 5.05 6.21
N MET A 153 -5.93 4.70 5.47
CA MET A 153 -5.92 4.74 4.00
C MET A 153 -6.11 6.16 3.44
N ILE A 154 -6.93 7.00 4.08
CA ILE A 154 -7.22 8.37 3.63
C ILE A 154 -5.95 9.17 3.35
N PRO A 155 -5.00 9.33 4.29
CA PRO A 155 -3.81 10.16 4.05
C PRO A 155 -2.92 9.60 2.94
N VAL A 156 -2.85 8.29 2.75
CA VAL A 156 -2.13 7.65 1.64
C VAL A 156 -2.75 8.07 0.30
N LEU A 157 -4.09 8.01 0.20
CA LEU A 157 -4.83 8.40 -0.99
C LEU A 157 -4.73 9.90 -1.28
N MET A 158 -4.82 10.73 -0.23
CA MET A 158 -4.64 12.19 -0.36
C MET A 158 -3.25 12.50 -0.92
N ARG A 159 -2.20 11.93 -0.31
CA ARG A 159 -0.80 12.16 -0.71
C ARG A 159 -0.53 11.71 -2.13
N THR A 160 -0.88 10.47 -2.47
CA THR A 160 -0.62 9.92 -3.80
C THR A 160 -1.41 10.68 -4.88
N THR A 161 -2.67 11.02 -4.62
CA THR A 161 -3.48 11.82 -5.56
C THR A 161 -2.86 13.19 -5.79
N GLN A 162 -2.47 13.90 -4.73
CA GLN A 162 -1.84 15.20 -4.82
C GLN A 162 -0.52 15.15 -5.63
N GLU A 163 0.33 14.15 -5.36
CA GLU A 163 1.61 13.99 -6.06
C GLU A 163 1.44 13.71 -7.56
N VAL A 164 0.51 12.82 -7.94
CA VAL A 164 0.33 12.47 -9.35
C VAL A 164 -0.33 13.59 -10.15
N LEU A 165 -1.21 14.40 -9.54
CA LEU A 165 -1.80 15.56 -10.18
C LEU A 165 -0.76 16.68 -10.42
N ARG A 166 0.22 16.82 -9.53
CA ARG A 166 1.35 17.78 -9.71
C ARG A 166 2.30 17.39 -10.83
N LEU A 167 2.33 16.12 -11.24
CA LEU A 167 3.14 15.65 -12.37
C LEU A 167 2.52 15.99 -13.73
N VAL A 168 1.23 16.39 -13.78
CA VAL A 168 0.58 16.81 -15.02
C VAL A 168 1.17 18.13 -15.48
N PRO A 169 1.72 18.21 -16.73
CA PRO A 169 2.36 19.43 -17.23
C PRO A 169 1.40 20.62 -17.23
N GLN A 170 1.87 21.78 -16.76
CA GLN A 170 1.07 22.99 -16.69
C GLN A 170 0.53 23.43 -18.06
N GLY A 171 1.34 23.26 -19.12
CA GLY A 171 0.92 23.59 -20.49
C GLY A 171 -0.35 22.86 -20.96
N VAL A 172 -0.61 21.64 -20.45
CA VAL A 172 -1.85 20.91 -20.76
C VAL A 172 -3.06 21.56 -20.10
N LYS A 173 -2.90 22.03 -18.84
CA LYS A 173 -3.94 22.75 -18.10
C LYS A 173 -4.22 24.11 -18.74
N GLU A 174 -3.17 24.85 -19.06
CA GLU A 174 -3.26 26.18 -19.73
C GLU A 174 -3.90 26.10 -21.11
N ALA A 175 -3.55 25.12 -21.93
CA ALA A 175 -4.19 24.88 -23.22
C ALA A 175 -5.69 24.62 -23.10
N SER A 176 -6.11 23.83 -22.10
CA SER A 176 -7.53 23.58 -21.82
C SER A 176 -8.28 24.88 -21.46
N LEU A 177 -7.66 25.67 -20.58
CA LEU A 177 -8.25 26.97 -20.17
C LEU A 177 -8.31 28.00 -21.34
N ALA A 178 -7.28 28.02 -22.20
CA ALA A 178 -7.24 28.86 -23.38
C ALA A 178 -8.36 28.54 -24.38
N LEU A 179 -8.84 27.29 -24.41
CA LEU A 179 -10.02 26.87 -25.19
C LEU A 179 -11.36 27.23 -24.52
N GLY A 180 -11.33 28.00 -23.43
CA GLY A 180 -12.53 28.43 -22.69
C GLY A 180 -13.17 27.34 -21.81
N ILE A 181 -12.49 26.22 -21.59
CA ILE A 181 -13.00 25.16 -20.73
C ILE A 181 -12.89 25.61 -19.25
N PRO A 182 -13.99 25.57 -18.48
CA PRO A 182 -13.96 25.99 -17.08
C PRO A 182 -13.06 25.10 -16.22
N VAL A 183 -12.44 25.66 -15.16
CA VAL A 183 -11.46 25.01 -14.29
C VAL A 183 -11.89 23.63 -13.82
N TRP A 184 -13.13 23.47 -13.35
CA TRP A 184 -13.61 22.18 -12.86
C TRP A 184 -13.65 21.08 -13.93
N LYS A 185 -14.00 21.43 -15.18
CA LYS A 185 -13.94 20.48 -16.31
C LYS A 185 -12.50 20.17 -16.69
N THR A 186 -11.61 21.16 -16.69
CA THR A 186 -10.18 20.94 -16.89
C THR A 186 -9.63 20.00 -15.84
N THR A 187 -9.97 20.20 -14.56
CA THR A 187 -9.53 19.30 -13.48
C THR A 187 -10.03 17.87 -13.68
N LEU A 188 -11.33 17.66 -13.89
CA LEU A 188 -11.91 16.32 -13.96
C LEU A 188 -11.57 15.58 -15.26
N PHE A 189 -11.70 16.25 -16.42
CA PHE A 189 -11.62 15.60 -17.72
C PHE A 189 -10.22 15.66 -18.37
N VAL A 190 -9.37 16.59 -17.93
CA VAL A 190 -8.01 16.71 -18.44
C VAL A 190 -7.01 16.25 -17.39
N THR A 191 -6.94 16.95 -16.25
CA THR A 191 -5.91 16.68 -15.22
C THR A 191 -6.07 15.30 -14.59
N CYS A 192 -7.26 14.96 -14.07
CA CYS A 192 -7.51 13.65 -13.44
C CYS A 192 -7.43 12.51 -14.46
N ARG A 193 -7.88 12.73 -15.71
CA ARG A 193 -7.77 11.71 -16.75
C ARG A 193 -6.31 11.45 -17.15
N THR A 194 -5.49 12.49 -17.25
CA THR A 194 -4.03 12.35 -17.49
C THR A 194 -3.34 11.65 -16.32
N ALA A 195 -3.73 11.95 -15.08
CA ALA A 195 -3.18 11.36 -13.86
C ALA A 195 -3.82 10.01 -13.46
N PHE A 196 -4.77 9.49 -14.23
CA PHE A 196 -5.60 8.33 -13.83
C PHE A 196 -4.80 7.09 -13.45
N SER A 197 -3.75 6.77 -14.21
CA SER A 197 -2.87 5.63 -13.90
C SER A 197 -2.15 5.79 -12.56
N GLY A 198 -1.78 7.03 -12.22
CA GLY A 198 -1.18 7.35 -10.92
C GLY A 198 -2.18 7.26 -9.78
N ILE A 199 -3.41 7.75 -9.98
CA ILE A 199 -4.50 7.62 -8.98
C ILE A 199 -4.82 6.15 -8.73
N LEU A 200 -4.88 5.32 -9.77
CA LEU A 200 -5.07 3.87 -9.64
C LEU A 200 -3.93 3.22 -8.86
N THR A 201 -2.68 3.67 -9.09
CA THR A 201 -1.52 3.22 -8.30
C THR A 201 -1.70 3.57 -6.81
N GLY A 202 -2.17 4.78 -6.50
CA GLY A 202 -2.48 5.22 -5.14
C GLY A 202 -3.55 4.35 -4.47
N LEU A 203 -4.61 3.99 -5.20
CA LEU A 203 -5.66 3.07 -4.71
C LEU A 203 -5.09 1.70 -4.33
N VAL A 204 -4.24 1.13 -5.17
CA VAL A 204 -3.64 -0.19 -4.88
C VAL A 204 -2.63 -0.11 -3.74
N LEU A 205 -1.87 0.99 -3.62
CA LEU A 205 -0.98 1.19 -2.47
C LEU A 205 -1.77 1.29 -1.16
N ALA A 206 -2.86 2.06 -1.13
CA ALA A 206 -3.73 2.17 0.04
C ALA A 206 -4.37 0.81 0.39
N PHE A 207 -4.87 0.07 -0.61
CA PHE A 207 -5.42 -1.27 -0.44
C PHE A 207 -4.39 -2.25 0.12
N SER A 208 -3.19 -2.31 -0.47
CA SER A 208 -2.11 -3.19 -0.01
C SER A 208 -1.69 -2.88 1.43
N ARG A 209 -1.69 -1.60 1.81
CA ARG A 209 -1.44 -1.17 3.18
C ARG A 209 -2.53 -1.70 4.11
N GLY A 210 -3.81 -1.44 3.83
CA GLY A 210 -4.92 -1.89 4.66
C GLY A 210 -5.01 -3.40 4.81
N LEU A 211 -4.68 -4.15 3.75
CA LEU A 211 -4.66 -5.61 3.77
C LEU A 211 -3.65 -6.17 4.77
N GLY A 212 -2.52 -5.48 4.99
CA GLY A 212 -1.44 -5.89 5.90
C GLY A 212 -1.54 -5.33 7.32
N GLU A 213 -2.50 -4.46 7.61
CA GLU A 213 -2.61 -3.83 8.93
C GLU A 213 -3.12 -4.83 9.99
N THR A 214 -2.38 -4.93 11.08
CA THR A 214 -2.66 -5.90 12.17
C THR A 214 -3.24 -5.21 13.40
N ALA A 215 -2.57 -4.18 13.91
CA ALA A 215 -2.90 -3.58 15.19
C ALA A 215 -4.32 -2.98 15.25
N PRO A 216 -4.79 -2.21 14.25
CA PRO A 216 -6.17 -1.71 14.24
C PRO A 216 -7.20 -2.82 14.24
N LEU A 217 -6.95 -3.89 13.47
CA LEU A 217 -7.90 -5.01 13.35
C LEU A 217 -8.03 -5.83 14.64
N ILE A 218 -6.93 -6.06 15.36
CA ILE A 218 -6.99 -6.74 16.66
C ILE A 218 -7.84 -5.95 17.66
N LEU A 219 -7.72 -4.63 17.62
CA LEU A 219 -8.42 -3.74 18.57
C LEU A 219 -9.90 -3.54 18.21
N THR A 220 -10.31 -3.74 16.95
CA THR A 220 -11.67 -3.40 16.49
C THR A 220 -12.47 -4.58 15.98
N ALA A 221 -11.86 -5.49 15.19
CA ALA A 221 -12.51 -6.69 14.67
C ALA A 221 -12.39 -7.89 15.63
N ARG A 222 -11.32 -7.94 16.44
CA ARG A 222 -10.99 -8.96 17.45
C ARG A 222 -10.70 -10.37 16.90
N GLY A 223 -11.14 -10.68 15.69
CA GLY A 223 -11.06 -12.03 15.12
C GLY A 223 -12.17 -12.97 15.61
N THR A 224 -12.47 -13.97 14.80
CA THR A 224 -13.45 -15.02 15.11
C THR A 224 -13.12 -16.28 14.34
N ASN A 225 -13.43 -17.45 14.92
CA ASN A 225 -13.35 -18.72 14.21
C ASN A 225 -14.62 -19.04 13.39
N ALA A 226 -15.69 -18.25 13.56
CA ALA A 226 -16.90 -18.40 12.78
C ALA A 226 -16.72 -17.90 11.34
N ALA A 227 -17.44 -18.51 10.40
CA ALA A 227 -17.49 -18.12 9.00
C ALA A 227 -18.52 -16.99 8.81
N ASN A 228 -18.21 -15.79 9.31
CA ASN A 228 -19.09 -14.63 9.17
C ASN A 228 -18.75 -13.89 7.88
N PHE A 229 -19.41 -14.27 6.79
CA PHE A 229 -19.27 -13.63 5.49
C PHE A 229 -20.29 -12.50 5.34
N LEU A 230 -19.82 -11.30 4.99
CA LEU A 230 -20.63 -10.07 4.76
C LEU A 230 -21.41 -9.54 5.97
N ASP A 231 -21.24 -10.09 7.15
CA ASP A 231 -21.82 -9.54 8.38
C ASP A 231 -20.82 -8.65 9.10
N PHE A 232 -20.78 -7.39 8.69
CA PHE A 232 -19.90 -6.38 9.32
C PHE A 232 -20.38 -5.95 10.70
N GLY A 233 -21.55 -6.38 11.16
CA GLY A 233 -22.08 -6.08 12.50
C GLY A 233 -21.43 -6.91 13.60
N THR A 234 -20.75 -7.98 13.27
CA THR A 234 -20.13 -8.91 14.23
C THR A 234 -18.60 -8.91 14.14
N THR A 235 -17.95 -9.66 15.01
CA THR A 235 -16.50 -9.89 14.96
C THR A 235 -16.13 -10.58 13.64
N MET A 236 -15.08 -10.10 13.00
CA MET A 236 -14.57 -10.65 11.73
C MET A 236 -13.13 -11.07 11.86
N ASN A 237 -12.74 -12.14 11.13
CA ASN A 237 -11.35 -12.55 11.08
C ASN A 237 -10.61 -11.85 9.92
N ALA A 238 -9.28 -11.82 10.00
CA ALA A 238 -8.42 -11.33 8.95
C ALA A 238 -7.07 -12.05 8.99
N MET A 239 -6.39 -12.18 7.85
CA MET A 239 -5.08 -12.83 7.77
C MET A 239 -4.06 -12.28 8.77
N PRO A 240 -3.91 -10.95 8.96
CA PRO A 240 -2.98 -10.42 9.96
C PRO A 240 -3.33 -10.83 11.40
N ILE A 241 -4.63 -10.96 11.72
CA ILE A 241 -5.08 -11.42 13.04
C ILE A 241 -4.69 -12.90 13.25
N VAL A 242 -4.93 -13.76 12.24
CA VAL A 242 -4.55 -15.17 12.26
C VAL A 242 -3.04 -15.33 12.43
N ILE A 243 -2.24 -14.57 11.68
CA ILE A 243 -0.78 -14.59 11.81
C ILE A 243 -0.37 -14.26 13.25
N PHE A 244 -0.93 -13.20 13.82
CA PHE A 244 -0.62 -12.77 15.19
C PHE A 244 -1.05 -13.81 16.23
N GLN A 245 -2.27 -14.32 16.15
CA GLN A 245 -2.81 -15.28 17.13
C GLN A 245 -2.10 -16.63 17.03
N TYR A 246 -1.92 -17.15 15.82
CA TYR A 246 -1.36 -18.48 15.59
C TYR A 246 0.16 -18.52 15.76
N SER A 247 0.87 -17.42 15.57
CA SER A 247 2.31 -17.35 15.86
C SER A 247 2.63 -17.53 17.35
N ASN A 248 1.66 -17.26 18.22
CA ASN A 248 1.77 -17.42 19.67
C ASN A 248 1.08 -18.70 20.19
N ALA A 249 0.59 -19.55 19.30
CA ALA A 249 -0.06 -20.80 19.67
C ALA A 249 0.96 -21.84 20.20
N ALA A 250 0.51 -22.75 21.05
CA ALA A 250 1.36 -23.80 21.60
C ALA A 250 1.52 -25.01 20.66
N ASP A 251 0.63 -25.17 19.67
CA ASP A 251 0.62 -26.29 18.75
C ASP A 251 1.33 -25.98 17.43
N SER A 252 2.05 -26.96 16.91
CA SER A 252 2.82 -26.83 15.67
C SER A 252 1.96 -26.58 14.43
N ARG A 253 0.70 -27.05 14.42
CA ARG A 253 -0.22 -26.86 13.32
C ARG A 253 -0.62 -25.39 13.16
N SER A 254 -1.05 -24.75 14.25
CA SER A 254 -1.39 -23.33 14.24
C SER A 254 -0.20 -22.47 13.83
N ILE A 255 0.99 -22.75 14.37
CA ILE A 255 2.22 -22.06 13.96
C ILE A 255 2.48 -22.25 12.45
N GLY A 256 2.30 -23.47 11.94
CA GLY A 256 2.44 -23.76 10.52
C GLY A 256 1.43 -23.01 9.64
N GLN A 257 0.17 -22.92 10.08
CA GLN A 257 -0.86 -22.13 9.42
C GLN A 257 -0.55 -20.62 9.47
N ALA A 258 0.07 -20.11 10.54
CA ALA A 258 0.55 -18.73 10.60
C ALA A 258 1.60 -18.45 9.49
N TRP A 259 2.59 -19.36 9.30
CA TRP A 259 3.58 -19.22 8.23
C TRP A 259 2.94 -19.28 6.84
N ALA A 260 2.00 -20.21 6.62
CA ALA A 260 1.28 -20.31 5.35
C ALA A 260 0.43 -19.05 5.08
N THR A 261 -0.27 -18.54 6.10
CA THR A 261 -1.06 -17.30 6.01
C THR A 261 -0.17 -16.10 5.69
N ALA A 262 1.00 -16.01 6.33
CA ALA A 262 1.97 -14.95 6.07
C ALA A 262 2.47 -14.98 4.61
N LEU A 263 2.76 -16.17 4.07
CA LEU A 263 3.17 -16.34 2.68
C LEU A 263 2.06 -15.92 1.72
N ILE A 264 0.81 -16.30 1.99
CA ILE A 264 -0.36 -15.92 1.17
C ILE A 264 -0.52 -14.40 1.16
N LEU A 265 -0.51 -13.76 2.33
CA LEU A 265 -0.65 -12.31 2.47
C LEU A 265 0.47 -11.57 1.73
N LEU A 266 1.71 -12.02 1.90
CA LEU A 266 2.89 -11.45 1.26
C LEU A 266 2.83 -11.60 -0.27
N SER A 267 2.36 -12.77 -0.75
CA SER A 267 2.19 -13.04 -2.19
C SER A 267 1.12 -12.14 -2.80
N ILE A 268 -0.02 -11.97 -2.13
CA ILE A 268 -1.09 -11.06 -2.59
C ILE A 268 -0.56 -9.62 -2.67
N ALA A 269 0.10 -9.14 -1.61
CA ALA A 269 0.67 -7.80 -1.59
C ALA A 269 1.71 -7.60 -2.70
N LEU A 270 2.59 -8.58 -2.94
CA LEU A 270 3.60 -8.54 -4.00
C LEU A 270 2.95 -8.50 -5.39
N VAL A 271 2.00 -9.39 -5.66
CA VAL A 271 1.29 -9.45 -6.95
C VAL A 271 0.57 -8.13 -7.24
N LEU A 272 -0.13 -7.58 -6.26
CA LEU A 272 -0.81 -6.29 -6.40
C LEU A 272 0.18 -5.17 -6.76
N ASN A 273 1.29 -5.07 -6.04
CA ASN A 273 2.29 -4.04 -6.27
C ASN A 273 2.99 -4.19 -7.64
N VAL A 274 3.32 -5.41 -8.05
CA VAL A 274 3.94 -5.68 -9.36
C VAL A 274 2.97 -5.40 -10.51
N ALA A 275 1.71 -5.83 -10.39
CA ALA A 275 0.69 -5.64 -11.42
C ALA A 275 0.45 -4.15 -11.74
N VAL A 276 0.49 -3.28 -10.72
CA VAL A 276 0.33 -1.84 -10.92
C VAL A 276 1.57 -1.20 -11.54
N ARG A 277 2.76 -1.57 -11.08
CA ARG A 277 4.01 -1.02 -11.64
C ARG A 277 4.21 -1.43 -13.11
N GLY A 278 3.86 -2.66 -13.47
CA GLY A 278 3.95 -3.14 -14.85
C GLY A 278 3.12 -2.30 -15.82
N ARG A 279 1.91 -1.89 -15.44
CA ARG A 279 1.03 -1.04 -16.26
C ARG A 279 1.57 0.38 -16.45
N SER A 280 2.23 0.96 -15.45
CA SER A 280 2.78 2.32 -15.53
C SER A 280 3.98 2.43 -16.48
N ILE A 281 4.69 1.34 -16.73
CA ILE A 281 5.83 1.29 -17.67
C ILE A 281 5.33 1.21 -19.11
N THR A 282 4.28 0.42 -19.38
CA THR A 282 3.73 0.22 -20.72
C THR A 282 3.05 1.48 -21.27
N SER A 283 2.45 2.30 -20.40
CA SER A 283 1.80 3.57 -20.82
C SER A 283 2.78 4.71 -21.17
N LYS A 284 4.08 4.56 -20.89
CA LYS A 284 5.12 5.54 -21.27
C LYS A 284 5.78 5.23 -22.62
N VAL A 285 5.48 4.09 -23.24
CA VAL A 285 6.08 3.62 -24.50
C VAL A 285 5.06 3.70 -25.66
N ALA A 286 3.80 3.96 -25.41
CA ALA A 286 2.74 4.24 -26.37
C ALA A 286 2.39 5.74 -26.38
#